data_d282531d6e53e4eeb8d051d63887edb8
#
_entry.id   d282531d6e53e4eeb8d051d63887edb8
#
_cell.length_a   1.000
_cell.length_b   1.000
_cell.length_c   1.000
_cell.angle_alpha   90.00
_cell.angle_beta   90.00
_cell.angle_gamma   90.00
#
_symmetry.space_group_name_H-M   'P 1'
#
loop_
_entity.id
_entity.type
_entity.pdbx_description
1 polymer ?
#
loop_
_entity_poly.entity_id
_entity_poly.type
_entity_poly.pdbx_seq_one_letter_code
_entity_poly.pdbx_strand_id
1 'polypeptide(L)'
;MFGVETRCPPVDARLVEFCLALPEDQYLRDGQPRWLIRRAMADRLPPVVLRNRKRGLQAADWFERLSAIRPQICEELAQLEQSELARRALDLPRLRRLVEHWPQGRWGEMQVLTSYRMLLESGLMVGRFIRWFEAGG
;
A
#
# COMPACT_ATOMS: atom_id res chain seq x y z
N MET A 1 -9.45 -12.55 21.44
CA MET A 1 -10.21 -12.11 20.25
C MET A 1 -11.03 -10.91 20.67
N PHE A 2 -10.84 -9.72 20.08
CA PHE A 2 -11.35 -8.46 20.64
C PHE A 2 -12.81 -8.15 20.28
N GLY A 3 -13.59 -9.10 19.72
CA GLY A 3 -15.01 -8.93 19.42
C GLY A 3 -15.36 -7.73 18.51
N VAL A 4 -14.38 -7.20 17.77
CA VAL A 4 -14.60 -6.08 16.85
C VAL A 4 -14.97 -6.61 15.48
N GLU A 5 -16.15 -6.25 15.00
CA GLU A 5 -16.58 -6.53 13.63
C GLU A 5 -16.12 -5.39 12.70
N THR A 6 -15.34 -5.73 11.70
CA THR A 6 -14.98 -4.76 10.65
C THR A 6 -16.01 -4.82 9.53
N ARG A 7 -16.72 -3.72 9.30
CA ARG A 7 -17.64 -3.57 8.16
C ARG A 7 -17.06 -2.59 7.15
N CYS A 8 -17.12 -2.97 5.89
CA CYS A 8 -16.71 -2.12 4.77
C CYS A 8 -17.95 -1.82 3.90
N PRO A 9 -18.67 -0.71 4.15
CA PRO A 9 -19.92 -0.39 3.44
C PRO A 9 -19.79 -0.42 1.91
N PRO A 10 -18.67 -0.02 1.30
CA PRO A 10 -18.48 -0.09 -0.16
C PRO A 10 -18.48 -1.49 -0.78
N VAL A 11 -18.32 -2.55 0.03
CA VAL A 11 -18.35 -3.95 -0.44
C VAL A 11 -19.64 -4.69 -0.07
N ASP A 12 -20.68 -3.98 0.34
CA ASP A 12 -22.04 -4.55 0.48
C ASP A 12 -22.51 -5.08 -0.88
N ALA A 13 -22.96 -6.34 -0.91
CA ALA A 13 -23.33 -7.03 -2.15
C ALA A 13 -24.37 -6.22 -2.97
N ARG A 14 -25.37 -5.65 -2.32
CA ARG A 14 -26.40 -4.84 -2.98
C ARG A 14 -25.82 -3.59 -3.64
N LEU A 15 -24.83 -2.94 -3.00
CA LEU A 15 -24.16 -1.78 -3.55
C LEU A 15 -23.28 -2.17 -4.72
N VAL A 16 -22.55 -3.30 -4.61
CA VAL A 16 -21.71 -3.83 -5.69
C VAL A 16 -22.58 -4.21 -6.89
N GLU A 17 -23.66 -4.93 -6.71
CA GLU A 17 -24.61 -5.32 -7.78
C GLU A 17 -25.21 -4.07 -8.45
N PHE A 18 -25.64 -3.10 -7.69
CA PHE A 18 -26.12 -1.81 -8.21
C PHE A 18 -25.03 -1.12 -9.04
N CYS A 19 -23.80 -1.03 -8.52
CA CYS A 19 -22.71 -0.44 -9.25
C CYS A 19 -22.40 -1.19 -10.55
N LEU A 20 -22.37 -2.53 -10.54
CA LEU A 20 -22.11 -3.32 -11.74
C LEU A 20 -23.21 -3.19 -12.82
N ALA A 21 -24.42 -2.85 -12.43
CA ALA A 21 -25.54 -2.61 -13.34
C ALA A 21 -25.49 -1.22 -14.02
N LEU A 22 -24.62 -0.31 -13.57
CA LEU A 22 -24.52 1.03 -14.13
C LEU A 22 -23.70 1.03 -15.44
N PRO A 23 -24.09 1.85 -16.44
CA PRO A 23 -23.31 2.05 -17.65
C PRO A 23 -21.90 2.61 -17.37
N GLU A 24 -20.91 2.24 -18.19
CA GLU A 24 -19.52 2.66 -18.01
C GLU A 24 -19.31 4.18 -18.02
N ASP A 25 -20.13 4.92 -18.79
CA ASP A 25 -20.07 6.37 -18.85
C ASP A 25 -20.37 7.05 -17.52
N GLN A 26 -20.97 6.34 -16.56
CA GLN A 26 -21.18 6.81 -15.20
C GLN A 26 -19.88 6.74 -14.35
N TYR A 27 -18.93 5.90 -14.73
CA TYR A 27 -17.65 5.77 -14.05
C TYR A 27 -16.56 6.64 -14.65
N LEU A 28 -16.51 6.68 -15.99
CA LEU A 28 -15.53 7.44 -16.74
C LEU A 28 -16.23 8.19 -17.86
N ARG A 29 -16.18 9.53 -17.84
CA ARG A 29 -16.73 10.38 -18.87
C ARG A 29 -15.74 11.47 -19.26
N ASP A 30 -15.49 11.63 -20.55
CA ASP A 30 -14.56 12.63 -21.11
C ASP A 30 -13.17 12.61 -20.42
N GLY A 31 -12.66 11.39 -20.13
CA GLY A 31 -11.40 11.20 -19.41
C GLY A 31 -11.45 11.54 -17.92
N GLN A 32 -12.63 11.85 -17.37
CA GLN A 32 -12.80 12.15 -15.96
C GLN A 32 -13.30 10.93 -15.19
N PRO A 33 -12.48 10.32 -14.31
CA PRO A 33 -12.89 9.18 -13.50
C PRO A 33 -13.82 9.60 -12.36
N ARG A 34 -14.54 8.62 -11.83
CA ARG A 34 -15.47 8.80 -10.71
C ARG A 34 -16.61 9.78 -11.02
N TRP A 35 -17.10 9.76 -12.27
CA TRP A 35 -18.09 10.72 -12.76
C TRP A 35 -19.38 10.68 -11.93
N LEU A 36 -19.92 9.51 -11.65
CA LEU A 36 -21.13 9.35 -10.83
C LEU A 36 -21.01 10.04 -9.47
N ILE A 37 -19.94 9.75 -8.73
CA ILE A 37 -19.71 10.31 -7.39
C ILE A 37 -19.55 11.85 -7.46
N ARG A 38 -18.88 12.36 -8.48
CA ARG A 38 -18.71 13.82 -8.67
C ARG A 38 -20.05 14.51 -8.90
N ARG A 39 -20.95 13.91 -9.67
CA ARG A 39 -22.32 14.39 -9.86
C ARG A 39 -23.16 14.32 -8.60
N ALA A 40 -23.13 13.18 -7.94
CA ALA A 40 -23.92 12.96 -6.71
C ALA A 40 -23.48 13.88 -5.56
N MET A 41 -22.24 14.37 -5.59
CA MET A 41 -21.68 15.24 -4.55
C MET A 41 -21.51 16.69 -5.00
N ALA A 42 -22.10 17.07 -6.14
CA ALA A 42 -21.89 18.39 -6.72
C ALA A 42 -22.35 19.56 -5.83
N ASP A 43 -23.40 19.32 -5.04
CA ASP A 43 -23.97 20.26 -4.08
C ASP A 43 -23.38 20.18 -2.66
N ARG A 44 -22.51 19.16 -2.41
CA ARG A 44 -22.00 18.83 -1.08
C ARG A 44 -20.50 19.06 -0.93
N LEU A 45 -19.76 19.02 -2.01
CA LEU A 45 -18.30 19.16 -2.00
C LEU A 45 -17.84 20.47 -2.64
N PRO A 46 -16.78 21.10 -2.11
CA PRO A 46 -16.20 22.28 -2.72
C PRO A 46 -15.75 22.03 -4.18
N PRO A 47 -15.86 23.02 -5.07
CA PRO A 47 -15.47 22.87 -6.48
C PRO A 47 -14.01 22.42 -6.68
N VAL A 48 -13.11 22.81 -5.79
CA VAL A 48 -11.69 22.38 -5.82
C VAL A 48 -11.55 20.86 -5.68
N VAL A 49 -12.39 20.22 -4.87
CA VAL A 49 -12.41 18.76 -4.69
C VAL A 49 -13.05 18.08 -5.90
N LEU A 50 -14.20 18.61 -6.36
CA LEU A 50 -14.92 18.07 -7.52
C LEU A 50 -14.11 18.14 -8.81
N ARG A 51 -13.29 19.17 -8.99
CA ARG A 51 -12.46 19.37 -10.18
C ARG A 51 -11.08 18.74 -10.09
N ASN A 52 -10.71 18.21 -8.93
CA ASN A 52 -9.39 17.61 -8.74
C ASN A 52 -9.21 16.38 -9.63
N ARG A 53 -8.23 16.43 -10.53
CA ARG A 53 -7.82 15.31 -11.40
C ARG A 53 -6.52 14.64 -10.92
N LYS A 54 -5.85 15.23 -9.94
CA LYS A 54 -4.61 14.68 -9.40
C LYS A 54 -4.93 13.52 -8.45
N ARG A 55 -4.16 12.46 -8.55
CA ARG A 55 -4.16 11.41 -7.52
C ARG A 55 -3.31 11.91 -6.35
N GLY A 56 -3.88 11.92 -5.16
CA GLY A 56 -3.09 12.13 -3.95
C GLY A 56 -2.16 10.94 -3.71
N LEU A 57 -0.97 11.22 -3.20
CA LEU A 57 -0.09 10.19 -2.66
C LEU A 57 -0.62 9.84 -1.26
N GLN A 58 -1.01 8.59 -1.05
CA GLN A 58 -1.29 8.09 0.28
C GLN A 58 0.02 7.94 1.04
N ALA A 59 0.03 8.35 2.31
CA ALA A 59 1.22 8.35 3.16
C ALA A 59 2.39 9.07 2.46
N ALA A 60 2.26 10.38 2.24
CA ALA A 60 3.29 11.19 1.58
C ALA A 60 4.62 11.18 2.34
N ASP A 61 4.59 10.92 3.65
CA ASP A 61 5.70 10.80 4.59
C ASP A 61 6.30 9.37 4.67
N TRP A 62 5.90 8.47 3.76
CA TRP A 62 6.30 7.06 3.84
C TRP A 62 7.82 6.87 3.85
N PHE A 63 8.53 7.71 3.09
CA PHE A 63 9.97 7.56 2.95
C PHE A 63 10.73 8.05 4.18
N GLU A 64 10.31 9.17 4.77
CA GLU A 64 10.86 9.69 6.03
C GLU A 64 10.68 8.66 7.14
N ARG A 65 9.48 8.08 7.25
CA ARG A 65 9.18 7.05 8.25
C ARG A 65 10.00 5.79 8.04
N LEU A 66 10.10 5.32 6.80
CA LEU A 66 10.92 4.15 6.47
C LEU A 66 12.40 4.42 6.72
N SER A 67 12.89 5.62 6.39
CA SER A 67 14.28 6.03 6.63
C SER A 67 14.62 6.11 8.11
N ALA A 68 13.70 6.58 8.94
CA ALA A 68 13.90 6.65 10.38
C ALA A 68 14.13 5.27 11.03
N ILE A 69 13.54 4.22 10.46
CA ILE A 69 13.68 2.84 10.96
C ILE A 69 14.71 2.00 10.17
N ARG A 70 15.50 2.62 9.27
CA ARG A 70 16.49 1.89 8.46
C ARG A 70 17.46 1.04 9.29
N PRO A 71 18.01 1.52 10.43
CA PRO A 71 18.86 0.68 11.26
C PRO A 71 18.17 -0.61 11.74
N GLN A 72 16.92 -0.50 12.18
CA GLN A 72 16.12 -1.65 12.60
C GLN A 72 15.84 -2.61 11.44
N ILE A 73 15.65 -2.08 10.22
CA ILE A 73 15.51 -2.91 9.01
C ILE A 73 16.79 -3.71 8.75
N CYS A 74 17.97 -3.12 8.91
CA CYS A 74 19.25 -3.81 8.77
C CYS A 74 19.38 -4.96 9.77
N GLU A 75 19.04 -4.71 11.03
CA GLU A 75 19.08 -5.73 12.10
C GLU A 75 18.08 -6.86 11.82
N GLU A 76 16.88 -6.52 11.38
CA GLU A 76 15.84 -7.49 11.04
C GLU A 76 16.25 -8.39 9.86
N LEU A 77 16.83 -7.81 8.80
CA LEU A 77 17.36 -8.58 7.67
C LEU A 77 18.49 -9.52 8.10
N ALA A 78 19.38 -9.08 8.98
CA ALA A 78 20.45 -9.92 9.51
C ALA A 78 19.91 -11.12 10.30
N GLN A 79 18.80 -10.93 11.02
CA GLN A 79 18.12 -12.02 11.73
C GLN A 79 17.40 -12.97 10.76
N LEU A 80 16.76 -12.45 9.70
CA LEU A 80 16.10 -13.27 8.69
C LEU A 80 17.08 -14.13 7.90
N GLU A 81 18.30 -13.68 7.72
CA GLU A 81 19.38 -14.46 7.07
C GLU A 81 19.79 -15.70 7.87
N GLN A 82 19.47 -15.77 9.17
CA GLN A 82 19.70 -16.96 10.01
C GLN A 82 18.54 -17.98 9.90
N SER A 83 17.36 -17.57 9.41
CA SER A 83 16.23 -18.47 9.23
C SER A 83 16.31 -19.19 7.89
N GLU A 84 16.25 -20.52 7.92
CA GLU A 84 16.18 -21.34 6.70
C GLU A 84 14.87 -21.11 5.95
N LEU A 85 13.76 -20.98 6.68
CA LEU A 85 12.45 -20.70 6.09
C LEU A 85 12.43 -19.35 5.39
N ALA A 86 13.00 -18.31 6.01
CA ALA A 86 13.08 -16.99 5.40
C ALA A 86 13.95 -16.98 4.13
N ARG A 87 15.09 -17.69 4.13
CA ARG A 87 15.96 -17.82 2.94
C ARG A 87 15.26 -18.54 1.79
N ARG A 88 14.33 -19.44 2.07
CA ARG A 88 13.54 -20.14 1.04
C ARG A 88 12.35 -19.32 0.53
N ALA A 89 11.74 -18.52 1.42
CA ALA A 89 10.51 -17.79 1.13
C ALA A 89 10.74 -16.38 0.57
N LEU A 90 11.89 -15.76 0.86
CA LEU A 90 12.20 -14.37 0.54
C LEU A 90 13.49 -14.25 -0.28
N ASP A 91 13.50 -13.31 -1.21
CA ASP A 91 14.73 -12.88 -1.89
C ASP A 91 15.53 -11.91 -0.98
N LEU A 92 16.11 -12.45 0.09
CA LEU A 92 16.88 -11.69 1.06
C LEU A 92 18.06 -10.91 0.42
N PRO A 93 18.80 -11.46 -0.57
CA PRO A 93 19.83 -10.70 -1.27
C PRO A 93 19.29 -9.45 -1.96
N ARG A 94 18.09 -9.50 -2.53
CA ARG A 94 17.44 -8.35 -3.13
C ARG A 94 17.02 -7.31 -2.09
N LEU A 95 16.42 -7.74 -0.98
CA LEU A 95 16.04 -6.85 0.11
C LEU A 95 17.26 -6.15 0.71
N ARG A 96 18.38 -6.86 0.89
CA ARG A 96 19.63 -6.29 1.37
C ARG A 96 20.19 -5.24 0.41
N ARG A 97 20.23 -5.51 -0.90
CA ARG A 97 20.63 -4.52 -1.90
C ARG A 97 19.80 -3.24 -1.85
N LEU A 98 18.49 -3.33 -1.61
CA LEU A 98 17.64 -2.15 -1.44
C LEU A 98 18.05 -1.31 -0.22
N VAL A 99 18.40 -1.95 0.87
CA VAL A 99 18.85 -1.25 2.09
C VAL A 99 20.23 -0.63 1.93
N GLU A 100 21.13 -1.30 1.22
CA GLU A 100 22.47 -0.78 0.89
C GLU A 100 22.41 0.43 -0.06
N HIS A 101 21.57 0.33 -1.10
CA HIS A 101 21.38 1.39 -2.11
C HIS A 101 20.19 2.29 -1.78
N TRP A 102 20.19 2.86 -0.58
CA TRP A 102 19.09 3.71 -0.10
C TRP A 102 18.93 4.96 -0.98
N PRO A 103 17.72 5.24 -1.50
CA PRO A 103 17.52 6.34 -2.43
C PRO A 103 17.72 7.69 -1.76
N GLN A 104 18.37 8.62 -2.48
CA GLN A 104 18.67 9.98 -2.00
C GLN A 104 17.66 11.01 -2.51
N GLY A 105 16.62 10.61 -3.24
CA GLY A 105 15.58 11.45 -3.82
C GLY A 105 14.60 10.64 -4.66
N ARG A 106 13.71 11.35 -5.37
CA ARG A 106 12.74 10.77 -6.31
C ARG A 106 11.73 9.82 -5.68
N TRP A 107 11.31 10.12 -4.45
CA TRP A 107 10.43 9.28 -3.63
C TRP A 107 9.08 8.97 -4.28
N GLY A 108 8.62 9.82 -5.21
CA GLY A 108 7.37 9.63 -5.96
C GLY A 108 7.51 8.81 -7.23
N GLU A 109 8.70 8.42 -7.65
CA GLU A 109 8.86 7.60 -8.84
C GLU A 109 8.34 6.18 -8.62
N MET A 110 7.65 5.64 -9.63
CA MET A 110 7.01 4.33 -9.54
C MET A 110 8.02 3.23 -9.18
N GLN A 111 9.23 3.29 -9.72
CA GLN A 111 10.27 2.31 -9.42
C GLN A 111 10.69 2.34 -7.94
N VAL A 112 10.83 3.54 -7.35
CA VAL A 112 11.16 3.70 -5.94
C VAL A 112 10.01 3.23 -5.06
N LEU A 113 8.78 3.65 -5.37
CA LEU A 113 7.57 3.21 -4.67
C LEU A 113 7.43 1.67 -4.69
N THR A 114 7.60 1.05 -5.84
CA THR A 114 7.49 -0.42 -5.97
C THR A 114 8.58 -1.13 -5.18
N SER A 115 9.83 -0.63 -5.23
CA SER A 115 10.96 -1.29 -4.58
C SER A 115 10.93 -1.14 -3.05
N TYR A 116 10.66 0.06 -2.56
CA TYR A 116 10.79 0.34 -1.12
C TYR A 116 9.45 0.23 -0.38
N ARG A 117 8.39 0.86 -0.89
CA ARG A 117 7.09 0.85 -0.23
C ARG A 117 6.31 -0.45 -0.43
N MET A 118 6.54 -1.16 -1.54
CA MET A 118 5.84 -2.43 -1.78
C MET A 118 6.73 -3.62 -1.48
N LEU A 119 7.85 -3.77 -2.18
CA LEU A 119 8.67 -4.98 -2.07
C LEU A 119 9.39 -5.08 -0.71
N LEU A 120 10.10 -4.02 -0.27
CA LEU A 120 10.83 -4.04 0.99
C LEU A 120 9.89 -4.17 2.19
N GLU A 121 8.84 -3.33 2.28
CA GLU A 121 7.89 -3.39 3.39
C GLU A 121 7.17 -4.75 3.44
N SER A 122 6.69 -5.28 2.29
CA SER A 122 6.05 -6.59 2.25
C SER A 122 7.01 -7.72 2.62
N GLY A 123 8.25 -7.66 2.16
CA GLY A 123 9.29 -8.63 2.53
C GLY A 123 9.55 -8.66 4.03
N LEU A 124 9.64 -7.49 4.68
CA LEU A 124 9.79 -7.37 6.13
C LEU A 124 8.56 -7.89 6.89
N MET A 125 7.35 -7.60 6.41
CA MET A 125 6.13 -8.12 7.03
C MET A 125 6.07 -9.66 6.99
N VAL A 126 6.40 -10.26 5.84
CA VAL A 126 6.48 -11.72 5.70
C VAL A 126 7.60 -12.28 6.59
N GLY A 127 8.75 -11.62 6.64
CA GLY A 127 9.86 -11.99 7.50
C GLY A 127 9.49 -12.01 8.98
N ARG A 128 8.78 -10.99 9.46
CA ARG A 128 8.25 -10.94 10.83
C ARG A 128 7.29 -12.08 11.14
N PHE A 129 6.42 -12.38 10.20
CA PHE A 129 5.51 -13.51 10.33
C PHE A 129 6.27 -14.84 10.44
N ILE A 130 7.27 -15.07 9.59
CA ILE A 130 8.12 -16.27 9.64
C ILE A 130 8.78 -16.40 11.01
N ARG A 131 9.41 -15.35 11.52
CA ARG A 131 10.06 -15.36 12.83
C ARG A 131 9.09 -15.63 13.98
N TRP A 132 7.91 -14.99 13.93
CA TRP A 132 6.85 -15.27 14.90
C TRP A 132 6.44 -16.75 14.87
N PHE A 133 6.26 -17.32 13.68
CA PHE A 133 5.91 -18.72 13.50
C PHE A 133 6.99 -19.67 14.03
N GLU A 134 8.27 -19.40 13.71
CA GLU A 134 9.42 -20.20 14.20
C GLU A 134 9.60 -20.11 15.73
N ALA A 135 9.15 -19.03 16.34
CA ALA A 135 9.16 -18.86 17.81
C ALA A 135 8.02 -19.60 18.54
N GLY A 136 7.18 -20.36 17.83
CA GLY A 136 6.07 -21.12 18.40
C GLY A 136 4.77 -20.32 18.51
N GLY A 137 4.58 -19.30 17.68
CA GLY A 137 3.52 -18.32 17.51
C GLY A 137 2.09 -18.63 17.84
#